data_9dc0ddc373022c7be53bbc33a62e355d
#
_entry.id   9dc0ddc373022c7be53bbc33a62e355d
#
_cell.length_a   1.000
_cell.length_b   1.000
_cell.length_c   1.000
_cell.angle_alpha   90.00
_cell.angle_beta   90.00
_cell.angle_gamma   90.00
#
_symmetry.space_group_name_H-M   'P 1'
#
loop_
_entity.id
_entity.type
_entity.pdbx_description
1 polymer ?
#
loop_
_entity_poly.entity_id
_entity_poly.type
_entity_poly.pdbx_seq_one_letter_code
_entity_poly.pdbx_strand_id
1 'polypeptide(L)'
;MTKKKIDKLKLIHWLNVRKTTFDILNEKIKDKINYSVSKDNLDELDDYAIDKIAEFLKIQKEILLDKENVPVFIHHTKEEIAKTQRKINRGGIHFYNYYTLPSPHGYVAPVLIDILCPKEKMPTLNNGHLEPAITVSLGPNDIYARFAKKKSKLTFTKFKINKDKKTDWIVGSSYFEPSYCLHTYSRATDGPGRILSYTTKSYVEDLFNKKLNDQSFKNLTKSLKGKMPNR
;
A
#
# COMPACT_ATOMS: atom_id res chain seq x y z
N MET A 1 4.04 31.35 6.16
CA MET A 1 4.08 29.86 6.06
C MET A 1 3.49 29.49 4.72
N THR A 2 4.27 28.88 3.84
CA THR A 2 3.79 28.35 2.57
C THR A 2 2.82 27.19 2.85
N LYS A 3 1.58 27.27 2.37
CA LYS A 3 0.62 26.18 2.47
C LYS A 3 1.19 24.99 1.69
N LYS A 4 1.36 23.86 2.34
CA LYS A 4 1.74 22.61 1.68
C LYS A 4 0.55 22.11 0.87
N LYS A 5 0.82 21.62 -0.32
CA LYS A 5 -0.22 21.10 -1.23
C LYS A 5 -0.19 19.59 -1.27
N ILE A 6 -1.38 18.99 -1.24
CA ILE A 6 -1.54 17.55 -1.51
C ILE A 6 -1.59 17.33 -3.02
N ASP A 7 -0.81 16.35 -3.48
CA ASP A 7 -0.97 15.80 -4.82
C ASP A 7 -2.27 14.99 -4.89
N LYS A 8 -3.21 15.47 -5.68
CA LYS A 8 -4.54 14.89 -5.87
C LYS A 8 -4.49 13.43 -6.31
N LEU A 9 -3.58 13.10 -7.21
CA LEU A 9 -3.46 11.74 -7.74
C LEU A 9 -2.92 10.78 -6.68
N LYS A 10 -1.96 11.22 -5.89
CA LYS A 10 -1.43 10.44 -4.76
C LYS A 10 -2.51 10.16 -3.72
N LEU A 11 -3.30 11.16 -3.35
CA LEU A 11 -4.39 10.95 -2.39
C LEU A 11 -5.39 9.92 -2.90
N ILE A 12 -5.82 10.02 -4.14
CA ILE A 12 -6.76 9.07 -4.75
C ILE A 12 -6.15 7.68 -4.86
N HIS A 13 -4.88 7.58 -5.26
CA HIS A 13 -4.17 6.31 -5.26
C HIS A 13 -4.22 5.65 -3.88
N TRP A 14 -3.91 6.39 -2.82
CA TRP A 14 -3.89 5.85 -1.47
C TRP A 14 -5.28 5.51 -0.92
N LEU A 15 -6.30 6.30 -1.24
CA LEU A 15 -7.69 5.93 -0.95
C LEU A 15 -8.03 4.58 -1.60
N ASN A 16 -7.64 4.38 -2.86
CA ASN A 16 -7.84 3.11 -3.55
C ASN A 16 -7.05 1.95 -2.90
N VAL A 17 -5.77 2.14 -2.63
CA VAL A 17 -4.93 1.13 -1.96
C VAL A 17 -5.54 0.73 -0.61
N ARG A 18 -6.11 1.67 0.12
CA ARG A 18 -6.77 1.43 1.41
C ARG A 18 -8.22 0.95 1.28
N LYS A 19 -8.74 0.79 0.04
CA LYS A 19 -10.13 0.38 -0.23
C LYS A 19 -11.15 1.28 0.48
N THR A 20 -10.91 2.59 0.44
CA THR A 20 -11.72 3.62 1.09
C THR A 20 -12.11 4.73 0.11
N THR A 21 -12.98 5.64 0.53
CA THR A 21 -13.49 6.74 -0.28
C THR A 21 -13.32 8.07 0.44
N PHE A 22 -13.55 9.19 -0.24
CA PHE A 22 -13.61 10.50 0.41
C PHE A 22 -14.72 10.57 1.48
N ASP A 23 -15.86 9.93 1.25
CA ASP A 23 -16.97 9.93 2.22
C ASP A 23 -16.55 9.22 3.52
N ILE A 24 -15.91 8.05 3.43
CA ILE A 24 -15.40 7.33 4.60
C ILE A 24 -14.26 8.10 5.27
N LEU A 25 -13.35 8.70 4.49
CA LEU A 25 -12.31 9.56 5.02
C LEU A 25 -12.93 10.67 5.86
N ASN A 26 -13.86 11.43 5.29
CA ASN A 26 -14.53 12.55 5.97
C ASN A 26 -15.24 12.11 7.24
N GLU A 27 -15.97 10.99 7.20
CA GLU A 27 -16.62 10.44 8.39
C GLU A 27 -15.63 10.19 9.53
N LYS A 28 -14.44 9.70 9.21
CA LYS A 28 -13.42 9.33 10.22
C LYS A 28 -12.59 10.50 10.75
N ILE A 29 -12.52 11.61 10.00
CA ILE A 29 -11.73 12.79 10.42
C ILE A 29 -12.60 13.99 10.80
N LYS A 30 -13.93 13.92 10.63
CA LYS A 30 -14.87 15.04 10.91
C LYS A 30 -14.73 15.67 12.28
N ASP A 31 -14.42 14.86 13.31
CA ASP A 31 -14.23 15.36 14.67
C ASP A 31 -12.86 16.00 14.91
N LYS A 32 -11.97 15.92 13.92
CA LYS A 32 -10.59 16.40 13.98
C LYS A 32 -10.37 17.65 13.14
N ILE A 33 -11.15 17.84 12.08
CA ILE A 33 -11.09 19.01 11.20
C ILE A 33 -12.51 19.54 10.95
N ASN A 34 -12.64 20.84 10.81
CA ASN A 34 -13.95 21.53 10.73
C ASN A 34 -14.52 21.64 9.31
N TYR A 35 -13.98 20.91 8.36
CA TYR A 35 -14.42 20.95 6.96
C TYR A 35 -14.27 19.60 6.27
N SER A 36 -15.01 19.41 5.20
CA SER A 36 -14.90 18.18 4.39
C SER A 36 -13.77 18.25 3.40
N VAL A 37 -13.04 17.15 3.26
CA VAL A 37 -12.01 16.98 2.25
C VAL A 37 -12.64 16.46 0.96
N SER A 38 -12.39 17.14 -0.15
CA SER A 38 -12.84 16.73 -1.48
C SER A 38 -11.71 16.93 -2.49
N LYS A 39 -11.91 16.40 -3.69
CA LYS A 39 -10.94 16.60 -4.78
C LYS A 39 -10.80 18.06 -5.22
N ASP A 40 -11.73 18.92 -4.83
CA ASP A 40 -11.82 20.29 -5.33
C ASP A 40 -11.21 21.31 -4.33
N ASN A 41 -10.97 20.90 -3.06
CA ASN A 41 -10.39 21.77 -2.03
C ASN A 41 -9.03 21.31 -1.48
N LEU A 42 -8.32 20.43 -2.17
CA LEU A 42 -7.02 19.90 -1.69
C LEU A 42 -5.93 20.97 -1.55
N ASP A 43 -6.01 22.03 -2.34
CA ASP A 43 -5.07 23.16 -2.27
C ASP A 43 -5.32 24.08 -1.06
N GLU A 44 -6.46 23.92 -0.37
CA GLU A 44 -6.86 24.74 0.78
C GLU A 44 -6.53 24.08 2.13
N LEU A 45 -6.09 22.82 2.09
CA LEU A 45 -5.82 22.05 3.30
C LEU A 45 -4.60 22.61 4.06
N ASP A 46 -4.73 22.70 5.37
CA ASP A 46 -3.63 23.03 6.25
C ASP A 46 -2.78 21.78 6.61
N ASP A 47 -1.62 21.99 7.20
CA ASP A 47 -0.70 20.92 7.63
C ASP A 47 -1.39 19.95 8.59
N TYR A 48 -2.29 20.44 9.46
CA TYR A 48 -2.99 19.60 10.41
C TYR A 48 -3.97 18.64 9.73
N ALA A 49 -4.73 19.13 8.75
CA ALA A 49 -5.61 18.27 7.95
C ALA A 49 -4.81 17.22 7.16
N ILE A 50 -3.67 17.60 6.59
CA ILE A 50 -2.78 16.67 5.89
C ILE A 50 -2.29 15.58 6.83
N ASP A 51 -1.88 15.93 8.05
CA ASP A 51 -1.48 14.96 9.08
C ASP A 51 -2.62 13.99 9.43
N LYS A 52 -3.86 14.48 9.57
CA LYS A 52 -5.03 13.63 9.88
C LYS A 52 -5.40 12.70 8.73
N ILE A 53 -5.28 13.15 7.49
CA ILE A 53 -5.46 12.31 6.31
C ILE A 53 -4.38 11.22 6.27
N ALA A 54 -3.13 11.56 6.47
CA ALA A 54 -2.02 10.60 6.50
C ALA A 54 -2.18 9.57 7.64
N GLU A 55 -2.56 10.03 8.84
CA GLU A 55 -2.86 9.18 10.00
C GLU A 55 -3.98 8.17 9.69
N PHE A 56 -5.06 8.64 9.08
CA PHE A 56 -6.18 7.78 8.67
C PHE A 56 -5.73 6.73 7.63
N LEU A 57 -4.97 7.14 6.63
CA LEU A 57 -4.47 6.27 5.58
C LEU A 57 -3.33 5.35 6.05
N LYS A 58 -2.78 5.58 7.26
CA LYS A 58 -1.60 4.86 7.79
C LYS A 58 -0.40 4.94 6.85
N ILE A 59 -0.06 6.17 6.47
CA ILE A 59 1.09 6.50 5.63
C ILE A 59 1.82 7.72 6.22
N GLN A 60 2.99 8.00 5.70
CA GLN A 60 3.72 9.22 6.01
C GLN A 60 3.14 10.39 5.20
N LYS A 61 3.05 11.59 5.80
CA LYS A 61 2.41 12.74 5.12
C LYS A 61 3.13 13.17 3.85
N GLU A 62 4.44 13.02 3.82
CA GLU A 62 5.30 13.39 2.68
C GLU A 62 4.90 12.65 1.40
N ILE A 63 4.34 11.45 1.56
CA ILE A 63 3.83 10.64 0.44
C ILE A 63 2.66 11.32 -0.28
N LEU A 64 1.89 12.12 0.43
CA LEU A 64 0.74 12.85 -0.12
C LEU A 64 1.11 14.18 -0.77
N LEU A 65 2.25 14.76 -0.40
CA LEU A 65 2.62 16.10 -0.85
C LEU A 65 2.94 16.13 -2.35
N ASP A 66 2.71 17.28 -2.96
CA ASP A 66 3.15 17.55 -4.32
C ASP A 66 4.69 17.67 -4.40
N LYS A 67 5.21 17.77 -5.64
CA LYS A 67 6.64 17.74 -5.90
C LYS A 67 7.43 18.84 -5.20
N GLU A 68 6.85 20.02 -5.08
CA GLU A 68 7.52 21.21 -4.54
C GLU A 68 7.63 21.18 -3.02
N ASN A 69 6.80 20.38 -2.36
CA ASN A 69 6.69 20.31 -0.90
C ASN A 69 7.35 19.06 -0.30
N VAL A 70 7.87 18.14 -1.12
CA VAL A 70 8.56 16.94 -0.63
C VAL A 70 10.02 17.28 -0.34
N PRO A 71 10.53 16.95 0.86
CA PRO A 71 11.94 17.15 1.19
C PRO A 71 12.86 16.33 0.29
N VAL A 72 14.06 16.85 0.00
CA VAL A 72 15.08 16.14 -0.78
C VAL A 72 15.54 14.87 -0.06
N PHE A 73 15.57 14.89 1.26
CA PHE A 73 15.92 13.76 2.12
C PHE A 73 14.78 13.51 3.11
N ILE A 74 14.35 12.25 3.20
CA ILE A 74 13.31 11.81 4.12
C ILE A 74 13.90 10.72 5.02
N HIS A 75 13.87 10.98 6.32
CA HIS A 75 14.28 10.01 7.35
C HIS A 75 13.11 9.80 8.31
N HIS A 76 12.82 8.55 8.60
CA HIS A 76 11.85 8.17 9.61
C HIS A 76 12.47 7.21 10.61
N THR A 77 12.23 7.49 11.88
CA THR A 77 12.63 6.60 12.97
C THR A 77 11.80 5.31 12.96
N LYS A 78 12.25 4.33 13.71
CA LYS A 78 11.50 3.09 13.92
C LYS A 78 10.10 3.35 14.47
N GLU A 79 9.97 4.32 15.38
CA GLU A 79 8.72 4.72 16.02
C GLU A 79 7.76 5.36 15.02
N GLU A 80 8.26 6.21 14.12
CA GLU A 80 7.47 6.82 13.06
C GLU A 80 6.97 5.77 12.06
N ILE A 81 7.82 4.83 11.66
CA ILE A 81 7.42 3.71 10.80
C ILE A 81 6.36 2.86 11.51
N ALA A 82 6.54 2.57 12.80
CA ALA A 82 5.58 1.79 13.58
C ALA A 82 4.18 2.45 13.66
N LYS A 83 4.09 3.78 13.66
CA LYS A 83 2.82 4.51 13.61
C LYS A 83 2.00 4.24 12.34
N THR A 84 2.67 3.83 11.24
CA THR A 84 2.00 3.46 9.99
C THR A 84 1.44 2.02 10.01
N GLN A 85 1.58 1.28 11.11
CA GLN A 85 1.13 -0.09 11.20
C GLN A 85 -0.34 -0.24 10.82
N ARG A 86 -0.60 -1.15 9.88
CA ARG A 86 -1.93 -1.57 9.50
C ARG A 86 -2.05 -3.08 9.68
N LYS A 87 -2.92 -3.50 10.59
CA LYS A 87 -3.24 -4.91 10.83
C LYS A 87 -4.28 -5.40 9.83
N ILE A 88 -4.04 -6.56 9.25
CA ILE A 88 -4.99 -7.23 8.36
C ILE A 88 -5.48 -8.49 9.06
N ASN A 89 -6.76 -8.48 9.41
CA ASN A 89 -7.46 -9.62 9.99
C ASN A 89 -8.44 -10.19 8.96
N ARG A 90 -8.56 -11.51 8.89
CA ARG A 90 -9.52 -12.20 8.04
C ARG A 90 -10.04 -13.43 8.79
N GLY A 91 -11.37 -13.55 8.90
CA GLY A 91 -11.98 -14.68 9.61
C GLY A 91 -11.47 -14.85 11.05
N GLY A 92 -11.28 -13.75 11.77
CA GLY A 92 -10.77 -13.78 13.16
C GLY A 92 -9.27 -14.03 13.28
N ILE A 93 -8.55 -14.23 12.18
CA ILE A 93 -7.10 -14.50 12.17
C ILE A 93 -6.33 -13.25 11.75
N HIS A 94 -5.31 -12.89 12.51
CA HIS A 94 -4.38 -11.83 12.17
C HIS A 94 -3.37 -12.33 11.14
N PHE A 95 -3.49 -11.86 9.89
CA PHE A 95 -2.67 -12.35 8.78
C PHE A 95 -1.40 -11.56 8.56
N TYR A 96 -1.48 -10.20 8.60
CA TYR A 96 -0.37 -9.34 8.24
C TYR A 96 -0.30 -8.09 9.11
N ASN A 97 0.91 -7.60 9.34
CA ASN A 97 1.18 -6.21 9.67
C ASN A 97 1.85 -5.54 8.48
N TYR A 98 1.27 -4.47 7.98
CA TYR A 98 1.87 -3.61 6.97
C TYR A 98 2.47 -2.38 7.63
N TYR A 99 3.66 -1.97 7.18
CA TYR A 99 4.31 -0.73 7.56
C TYR A 99 4.72 0.00 6.30
N THR A 100 4.44 1.30 6.23
CA THR A 100 4.81 2.14 5.09
C THR A 100 6.17 2.78 5.36
N LEU A 101 7.11 2.61 4.43
CA LEU A 101 8.44 3.20 4.51
C LEU A 101 8.47 4.58 3.85
N PRO A 102 9.50 5.41 4.13
CA PRO A 102 9.72 6.67 3.42
C PRO A 102 9.80 6.45 1.91
N SER A 103 9.29 7.39 1.15
CA SER A 103 9.35 7.34 -0.31
C SER A 103 9.69 8.72 -0.86
N PRO A 104 10.62 8.82 -1.80
CA PRO A 104 10.84 10.05 -2.53
C PRO A 104 9.61 10.41 -3.38
N HIS A 105 9.56 11.67 -3.79
CA HIS A 105 8.50 12.16 -4.65
C HIS A 105 8.32 11.30 -5.93
N GLY A 106 7.09 11.07 -6.33
CA GLY A 106 6.74 10.36 -7.56
C GLY A 106 6.84 8.83 -7.48
N TYR A 107 7.13 8.28 -6.31
CA TYR A 107 7.19 6.84 -6.10
C TYR A 107 6.13 6.38 -5.10
N VAL A 108 5.61 5.18 -5.33
CA VAL A 108 4.79 4.50 -4.33
C VAL A 108 5.71 4.06 -3.19
N ALA A 109 5.29 4.32 -1.96
CA ALA A 109 6.10 3.97 -0.82
C ALA A 109 6.34 2.46 -0.72
N PRO A 110 7.59 2.02 -0.51
CA PRO A 110 7.85 0.63 -0.17
C PRO A 110 7.11 0.23 1.10
N VAL A 111 6.76 -1.04 1.21
CA VAL A 111 6.10 -1.56 2.41
C VAL A 111 6.87 -2.72 3.01
N LEU A 112 6.99 -2.71 4.34
CA LEU A 112 7.35 -3.89 5.09
C LEU A 112 6.08 -4.64 5.46
N ILE A 113 6.12 -5.96 5.36
CA ILE A 113 4.97 -6.82 5.67
C ILE A 113 5.44 -7.96 6.56
N ASP A 114 4.95 -8.00 7.80
CA ASP A 114 5.07 -9.18 8.64
C ASP A 114 4.01 -10.20 8.21
N ILE A 115 4.44 -11.40 7.91
CA ILE A 115 3.57 -12.51 7.51
C ILE A 115 3.28 -13.34 8.76
N LEU A 116 2.07 -13.22 9.27
CA LEU A 116 1.60 -13.84 10.51
C LEU A 116 0.63 -14.99 10.24
N CYS A 117 0.03 -15.05 9.04
CA CYS A 117 -0.89 -16.13 8.67
C CYS A 117 -0.24 -17.49 8.90
N PRO A 118 -0.87 -18.38 9.70
CA PRO A 118 -0.33 -19.71 9.98
C PRO A 118 -0.08 -20.52 8.71
N LYS A 119 0.92 -21.40 8.74
CA LYS A 119 1.31 -22.23 7.60
C LYS A 119 0.21 -23.18 7.12
N GLU A 120 -0.67 -23.59 8.02
CA GLU A 120 -1.78 -24.49 7.78
C GLU A 120 -2.99 -23.78 7.14
N LYS A 121 -3.04 -22.46 7.25
CA LYS A 121 -4.12 -21.67 6.71
C LYS A 121 -3.78 -21.21 5.29
N MET A 122 -4.78 -21.25 4.44
CA MET A 122 -4.71 -20.67 3.11
C MET A 122 -5.41 -19.32 3.12
N PRO A 123 -4.67 -18.22 3.14
CA PRO A 123 -5.29 -16.91 3.11
C PRO A 123 -5.96 -16.68 1.75
N THR A 124 -7.05 -15.91 1.77
CA THR A 124 -7.72 -15.50 0.54
C THR A 124 -6.79 -14.67 -0.34
N LEU A 125 -6.76 -14.93 -1.62
CA LEU A 125 -6.03 -14.10 -2.58
C LEU A 125 -6.55 -12.68 -2.55
N ASN A 126 -5.65 -11.71 -2.67
CA ASN A 126 -6.04 -10.33 -2.93
C ASN A 126 -6.54 -10.15 -4.38
N ASN A 127 -6.91 -8.92 -4.75
CA ASN A 127 -7.34 -8.61 -6.11
C ASN A 127 -6.18 -8.20 -7.05
N GLY A 128 -4.92 -8.35 -6.57
CA GLY A 128 -3.79 -7.74 -7.23
C GLY A 128 -3.77 -6.22 -7.03
N HIS A 129 -2.75 -5.59 -7.52
CA HIS A 129 -2.60 -4.15 -7.61
C HIS A 129 -2.09 -3.76 -9.00
N LEU A 130 -2.25 -2.50 -9.34
CA LEU A 130 -1.89 -2.01 -10.67
C LEU A 130 -0.37 -1.97 -10.85
N GLU A 131 0.34 -1.57 -9.82
CA GLU A 131 1.78 -1.42 -9.84
C GLU A 131 2.46 -2.78 -9.79
N PRO A 132 3.37 -3.08 -10.70
CA PRO A 132 4.25 -4.22 -10.55
C PRO A 132 5.15 -4.05 -9.34
N ALA A 133 5.48 -5.13 -8.66
CA ALA A 133 6.27 -5.10 -7.45
C ALA A 133 7.46 -6.04 -7.49
N ILE A 134 8.54 -5.65 -6.83
CA ILE A 134 9.64 -6.53 -6.45
C ILE A 134 9.51 -6.81 -4.97
N THR A 135 9.53 -8.07 -4.61
CA THR A 135 9.42 -8.51 -3.23
C THR A 135 10.65 -9.30 -2.82
N VAL A 136 11.20 -8.96 -1.66
CA VAL A 136 12.41 -9.58 -1.10
C VAL A 136 12.09 -10.13 0.28
N SER A 137 12.52 -11.37 0.57
CA SER A 137 12.43 -11.95 1.91
C SER A 137 13.51 -11.36 2.81
N LEU A 138 13.09 -10.84 3.96
CA LEU A 138 13.98 -10.32 5.00
C LEU A 138 14.17 -11.31 6.17
N GLY A 139 13.44 -12.42 6.16
CA GLY A 139 13.43 -13.36 7.27
C GLY A 139 12.64 -12.81 8.50
N PRO A 140 12.91 -13.28 9.74
CA PRO A 140 13.87 -14.33 10.04
C PRO A 140 13.46 -15.73 9.55
N ASN A 141 12.18 -15.95 9.25
CA ASN A 141 11.64 -17.22 8.81
C ASN A 141 11.17 -17.18 7.36
N ASP A 142 11.13 -18.37 6.75
CA ASP A 142 10.63 -18.52 5.39
C ASP A 142 9.12 -18.35 5.31
N ILE A 143 8.65 -17.94 4.15
CA ILE A 143 7.24 -17.77 3.85
C ILE A 143 6.86 -18.50 2.57
N TYR A 144 5.57 -18.79 2.42
CA TYR A 144 4.97 -19.20 1.17
C TYR A 144 4.30 -18.00 0.48
N ALA A 145 4.64 -17.78 -0.78
CA ALA A 145 3.92 -16.91 -1.68
C ALA A 145 3.05 -17.77 -2.62
N ARG A 146 1.82 -17.34 -2.86
CA ARG A 146 0.86 -18.01 -3.73
C ARG A 146 0.30 -17.00 -4.72
N PHE A 147 0.24 -17.39 -5.98
CA PHE A 147 -0.20 -16.55 -7.09
C PHE A 147 -1.27 -17.26 -7.92
N ALA A 148 -2.18 -16.46 -8.50
CA ALA A 148 -3.14 -16.95 -9.46
C ALA A 148 -3.30 -15.96 -10.62
N LYS A 149 -3.41 -16.47 -11.84
CA LYS A 149 -3.59 -15.64 -13.04
C LYS A 149 -5.00 -15.06 -13.16
N LYS A 150 -6.03 -15.77 -12.68
CA LYS A 150 -7.44 -15.36 -12.76
C LYS A 150 -8.24 -15.93 -11.60
N LYS A 151 -9.24 -15.19 -11.11
CA LYS A 151 -10.17 -15.65 -10.06
C LYS A 151 -10.99 -16.90 -10.45
N SER A 152 -11.25 -17.12 -11.74
CA SER A 152 -12.12 -18.20 -12.25
C SER A 152 -11.42 -19.54 -12.45
N LYS A 153 -10.09 -19.57 -12.44
CA LYS A 153 -9.29 -20.81 -12.49
C LYS A 153 -8.23 -20.72 -11.42
N LEU A 154 -8.53 -21.31 -10.26
CA LEU A 154 -7.64 -21.34 -9.08
C LEU A 154 -6.45 -22.28 -9.30
N THR A 155 -5.68 -22.07 -10.36
CA THR A 155 -4.38 -22.72 -10.49
C THR A 155 -3.38 -21.88 -9.71
N PHE A 156 -3.12 -22.28 -8.48
CA PHE A 156 -2.12 -21.61 -7.65
C PHE A 156 -0.72 -22.06 -8.03
N THR A 157 0.12 -21.11 -8.31
CA THR A 157 1.57 -21.33 -8.21
C THR A 157 1.99 -20.98 -6.80
N LYS A 158 2.48 -21.95 -6.05
CA LYS A 158 3.03 -21.78 -4.71
C LYS A 158 4.53 -21.97 -4.74
N PHE A 159 5.26 -21.04 -4.16
CA PHE A 159 6.69 -21.20 -3.96
C PHE A 159 7.11 -20.66 -2.59
N LYS A 160 8.25 -21.15 -2.13
CA LYS A 160 8.85 -20.78 -0.86
C LYS A 160 9.85 -19.64 -1.10
N ILE A 161 9.68 -18.56 -0.36
CA ILE A 161 10.64 -17.45 -0.34
C ILE A 161 11.51 -17.64 0.88
N ASN A 162 12.78 -17.93 0.64
CA ASN A 162 13.74 -18.26 1.68
C ASN A 162 14.58 -17.04 2.03
N LYS A 163 14.97 -16.98 3.33
CA LYS A 163 16.09 -16.17 3.76
C LYS A 163 17.37 -16.83 3.25
N ASP A 164 18.24 -16.07 2.59
CA ASP A 164 19.57 -16.56 2.29
C ASP A 164 20.42 -16.60 3.57
N LYS A 165 20.96 -17.78 3.86
CA LYS A 165 21.81 -18.03 5.03
C LYS A 165 23.29 -17.99 4.72
N LYS A 166 23.67 -17.87 3.44
CA LYS A 166 25.05 -18.08 3.00
C LYS A 166 25.89 -16.80 2.90
N THR A 167 25.23 -15.64 2.81
CA THR A 167 25.93 -14.37 2.61
C THR A 167 25.30 -13.27 3.42
N ASP A 168 26.10 -12.51 4.17
CA ASP A 168 25.63 -11.48 5.10
C ASP A 168 25.00 -10.26 4.39
N TRP A 169 25.26 -10.06 3.12
CA TRP A 169 24.75 -8.94 2.34
C TRP A 169 23.58 -9.30 1.41
N ILE A 170 23.30 -10.58 1.19
CA ILE A 170 22.13 -11.06 0.46
C ILE A 170 21.04 -11.44 1.47
N VAL A 171 19.97 -10.67 1.49
CA VAL A 171 18.90 -10.81 2.49
C VAL A 171 18.05 -12.06 2.27
N GLY A 172 17.87 -12.48 1.03
CA GLY A 172 17.08 -13.66 0.71
C GLY A 172 16.57 -13.66 -0.74
N SER A 173 15.78 -14.67 -1.07
CA SER A 173 15.22 -14.78 -2.41
C SER A 173 14.19 -13.69 -2.68
N SER A 174 14.14 -13.26 -3.93
CA SER A 174 13.23 -12.23 -4.40
C SER A 174 12.44 -12.71 -5.62
N TYR A 175 11.35 -12.03 -5.91
CA TYR A 175 10.57 -12.27 -7.12
C TYR A 175 9.96 -10.98 -7.63
N PHE A 176 9.59 -10.99 -8.90
CA PHE A 176 8.84 -9.93 -9.55
C PHE A 176 7.36 -10.31 -9.64
N GLU A 177 6.52 -9.38 -9.26
CA GLU A 177 5.08 -9.52 -9.29
C GLU A 177 4.50 -8.57 -10.35
N PRO A 178 3.91 -9.09 -11.43
CA PRO A 178 3.32 -8.26 -12.48
C PRO A 178 2.03 -7.58 -12.00
N SER A 179 1.64 -6.54 -12.73
CA SER A 179 0.38 -5.82 -12.51
C SER A 179 -0.81 -6.79 -12.47
N TYR A 180 -1.74 -6.52 -11.56
CA TYR A 180 -2.98 -7.31 -11.35
C TYR A 180 -2.79 -8.79 -11.02
N CYS A 181 -1.59 -9.20 -10.63
CA CYS A 181 -1.36 -10.56 -10.16
C CYS A 181 -2.06 -10.79 -8.82
N LEU A 182 -2.95 -11.75 -8.76
CA LEU A 182 -3.61 -12.14 -7.52
C LEU A 182 -2.63 -12.91 -6.65
N HIS A 183 -2.42 -12.47 -5.42
CA HIS A 183 -1.44 -13.11 -4.55
C HIS A 183 -1.87 -13.13 -3.09
N THR A 184 -1.17 -13.96 -2.32
CA THR A 184 -1.30 -14.02 -0.87
C THR A 184 -0.09 -14.72 -0.25
N TYR A 185 0.10 -14.52 1.05
CA TYR A 185 1.24 -15.06 1.80
C TYR A 185 0.80 -15.80 3.04
N SER A 186 1.56 -16.81 3.42
CA SER A 186 1.50 -17.45 4.74
C SER A 186 2.90 -17.83 5.21
N ARG A 187 3.04 -18.11 6.50
CA ARG A 187 4.28 -18.67 7.04
C ARG A 187 4.60 -19.98 6.34
N ALA A 188 5.87 -20.30 6.21
CA ALA A 188 6.35 -21.63 5.80
C ALA A 188 6.88 -22.43 7.00
N THR A 189 7.17 -21.74 8.11
CA THR A 189 7.64 -22.28 9.38
C THR A 189 6.72 -21.80 10.52
N ASP A 190 7.02 -22.17 11.75
CA ASP A 190 6.19 -21.80 12.91
C ASP A 190 6.35 -20.32 13.31
N GLY A 191 7.44 -19.66 12.92
CA GLY A 191 7.68 -18.25 13.18
C GLY A 191 7.20 -17.33 12.05
N PRO A 192 7.00 -16.03 12.35
CA PRO A 192 6.69 -15.03 11.34
C PRO A 192 7.88 -14.77 10.43
N GLY A 193 7.61 -14.55 9.15
CA GLY A 193 8.57 -14.00 8.20
C GLY A 193 8.24 -12.57 7.85
N ARG A 194 9.20 -11.84 7.33
CA ARG A 194 9.07 -10.46 6.88
C ARG A 194 9.50 -10.33 5.45
N ILE A 195 8.76 -9.55 4.68
CA ILE A 195 9.12 -9.17 3.31
C ILE A 195 9.19 -7.66 3.19
N LEU A 196 10.06 -7.20 2.30
CA LEU A 196 10.03 -5.87 1.72
C LEU A 196 9.38 -5.97 0.35
N SER A 197 8.32 -5.24 0.11
CA SER A 197 7.72 -5.09 -1.21
C SER A 197 7.91 -3.67 -1.70
N TYR A 198 8.53 -3.53 -2.86
CA TYR A 198 8.77 -2.28 -3.53
C TYR A 198 8.03 -2.28 -4.87
N THR A 199 7.06 -1.39 -5.00
CA THR A 199 6.40 -1.16 -6.28
C THR A 199 7.31 -0.32 -7.16
N THR A 200 7.55 -0.78 -8.39
CA THR A 200 8.28 0.01 -9.36
C THR A 200 7.50 1.28 -9.69
N LYS A 201 8.19 2.30 -10.22
CA LYS A 201 7.53 3.52 -10.74
C LYS A 201 6.38 3.08 -11.63
N SER A 202 5.19 3.42 -11.22
CA SER A 202 4.04 2.78 -11.80
C SER A 202 3.86 3.29 -13.22
N TYR A 203 3.61 2.37 -14.12
CA TYR A 203 3.04 2.66 -15.44
C TYR A 203 1.79 3.55 -15.34
N VAL A 204 1.19 3.62 -14.16
CA VAL A 204 0.09 4.54 -13.81
C VAL A 204 0.52 5.98 -13.86
N GLU A 205 1.70 6.33 -13.35
CA GLU A 205 2.16 7.73 -13.39
C GLU A 205 2.30 8.20 -14.83
N ASP A 206 2.77 7.33 -15.72
CA ASP A 206 2.82 7.62 -17.15
C ASP A 206 1.43 7.63 -17.81
N LEU A 207 0.52 6.76 -17.38
CA LEU A 207 -0.87 6.78 -17.81
C LEU A 207 -1.62 8.00 -17.25
N PHE A 208 -1.41 8.33 -16.00
CA PHE A 208 -1.99 9.50 -15.36
C PHE A 208 -1.46 10.79 -15.97
N ASN A 209 -0.17 10.89 -16.19
CA ASN A 209 0.44 12.07 -16.80
C ASN A 209 0.13 12.24 -18.29
N LYS A 210 -0.19 11.16 -19.01
CA LYS A 210 -0.43 11.19 -20.46
C LYS A 210 -1.90 11.17 -20.88
N LYS A 211 -2.85 10.69 -20.07
CA LYS A 211 -4.20 10.35 -20.56
C LYS A 211 -5.38 10.61 -19.61
N LEU A 212 -5.18 11.10 -18.40
CA LEU A 212 -6.31 11.42 -17.55
C LEU A 212 -6.84 12.82 -17.91
N ASN A 213 -7.67 12.84 -18.96
CA ASN A 213 -8.73 13.83 -19.03
C ASN A 213 -9.74 13.56 -17.88
N ASP A 214 -10.55 14.52 -17.53
CA ASP A 214 -11.56 14.44 -16.47
C ASP A 214 -12.48 13.20 -16.56
N GLN A 215 -12.65 12.63 -17.75
CA GLN A 215 -13.52 11.49 -17.99
C GLN A 215 -12.91 10.16 -17.53
N SER A 216 -11.63 9.94 -17.77
CA SER A 216 -10.93 8.74 -17.29
C SER A 216 -10.86 8.72 -15.77
N PHE A 217 -10.73 9.90 -15.17
CA PHE A 217 -10.76 10.07 -13.72
C PHE A 217 -12.14 9.78 -13.12
N LYS A 218 -13.21 10.28 -13.75
CA LYS A 218 -14.60 9.96 -13.39
C LYS A 218 -14.88 8.45 -13.50
N ASN A 219 -14.34 7.78 -14.50
CA ASN A 219 -14.48 6.34 -14.69
C ASN A 219 -13.69 5.54 -13.64
N LEU A 220 -12.50 6.00 -13.25
CA LEU A 220 -11.73 5.40 -12.18
C LEU A 220 -12.48 5.51 -10.84
N THR A 221 -12.98 6.68 -10.50
CA THR A 221 -13.78 6.90 -9.28
C THR A 221 -15.10 6.13 -9.29
N LYS A 222 -15.76 5.95 -10.45
CA LYS A 222 -16.93 5.09 -10.58
C LYS A 222 -16.59 3.61 -10.39
N SER A 223 -15.49 3.15 -10.96
CA SER A 223 -15.05 1.76 -10.80
C SER A 223 -14.65 1.43 -9.35
N LEU A 224 -14.21 2.42 -8.60
CA LEU A 224 -13.90 2.30 -7.18
C LEU A 224 -15.16 2.22 -6.31
N LYS A 225 -16.22 2.96 -6.67
CA LYS A 225 -17.52 2.89 -5.97
C LYS A 225 -18.26 1.57 -6.20
N GLY A 226 -18.07 0.92 -7.36
CA GLY A 226 -18.76 -0.34 -7.73
C GLY A 226 -18.07 -1.64 -7.32
N LYS A 227 -16.88 -1.57 -6.71
CA LYS A 227 -16.04 -2.76 -6.43
C LYS A 227 -15.71 -2.99 -4.97
N MET A 228 -16.43 -2.37 -4.04
CA MET A 228 -16.31 -2.75 -2.63
C MET A 228 -16.98 -4.11 -2.45
N PRO A 229 -16.26 -5.18 -2.13
CA PRO A 229 -16.92 -6.40 -1.68
C PRO A 229 -17.55 -6.07 -0.33
N ASN A 230 -18.83 -6.42 -0.21
CA ASN A 230 -19.49 -6.45 1.09
C ASN A 230 -18.58 -7.21 2.06
N ARG A 231 -18.29 -6.57 3.18
CA ARG A 231 -17.52 -7.14 4.29
C ARG A 231 -18.31 -8.24 4.96
#